data_76db313f1eedddb07e404d6baf7c5a4b
#
_entry.id   76db313f1eedddb07e404d6baf7c5a4b
#
_cell.length_a   1.000
_cell.length_b   1.000
_cell.length_c   1.000
_cell.angle_alpha   90.00
_cell.angle_beta   90.00
_cell.angle_gamma   90.00
#
_symmetry.space_group_name_H-M   'P 1'
#
loop_
_entity.id
_entity.type
_entity.pdbx_description
1 polymer ?
#
loop_
_entity_poly.entity_id
_entity_poly.type
_entity_poly.pdbx_seq_one_letter_code
_entity_poly.pdbx_strand_id
1 'polypeptide(L)'
;PLRRWLGRPRVQAEWQNLRHFAEWGIPTATLVGWGLERRNGAFLRGALITAELPGTTDLNQLALRKDARLADPRWVAAVSRQLAKMTRVMHAHRFTHNDLKWRNLLIDDADTPHLYLIDCPSGEFWWGPFLRYRIVKDLACLDKVAKYHLTRTQRLRFYLDYAQKARLDAGDRKRVRHILRFFDGRE
;
A
#
# COMPACT_ATOMS: atom_id res chain seq x y z
N PRO A 1 -4.87 -6.94 -28.50
CA PRO A 1 -4.86 -5.77 -29.40
C PRO A 1 -5.76 -4.63 -28.90
N LEU A 2 -7.02 -4.86 -28.56
CA LEU A 2 -7.99 -3.81 -28.12
C LEU A 2 -7.58 -3.03 -26.87
N ARG A 3 -6.82 -3.63 -25.93
CA ARG A 3 -6.31 -2.92 -24.72
C ARG A 3 -5.43 -1.70 -25.04
N ARG A 4 -4.76 -1.66 -26.20
CA ARG A 4 -3.96 -0.50 -26.61
C ARG A 4 -4.82 0.72 -26.99
N TRP A 5 -6.06 0.49 -27.35
CA TRP A 5 -7.01 1.53 -27.79
C TRP A 5 -7.94 1.99 -26.67
N LEU A 6 -8.44 1.07 -25.87
CA LEU A 6 -9.53 1.31 -24.92
C LEU A 6 -9.09 1.28 -23.45
N GLY A 7 -7.88 0.82 -23.13
CA GLY A 7 -7.39 0.72 -21.76
C GLY A 7 -6.69 1.98 -21.27
N ARG A 8 -6.81 2.26 -19.97
CA ARG A 8 -5.95 3.25 -19.28
C ARG A 8 -4.53 2.69 -19.19
N PRO A 9 -3.50 3.34 -19.80
CA PRO A 9 -2.11 2.90 -19.65
C PRO A 9 -1.66 2.91 -18.19
N ARG A 10 -0.81 1.95 -17.78
CA ARG A 10 -0.33 1.83 -16.40
C ARG A 10 0.33 3.12 -15.91
N VAL A 11 1.15 3.76 -16.73
CA VAL A 11 1.80 5.04 -16.44
C VAL A 11 0.77 6.13 -16.12
N GLN A 12 -0.31 6.22 -16.90
CA GLN A 12 -1.38 7.18 -16.65
C GLN A 12 -2.15 6.84 -15.36
N ALA A 13 -2.38 5.55 -15.12
CA ALA A 13 -3.02 5.09 -13.90
C ALA A 13 -2.18 5.46 -12.66
N GLU A 14 -0.89 5.20 -12.72
CA GLU A 14 0.03 5.49 -11.64
C GLU A 14 0.13 7.00 -11.36
N TRP A 15 0.29 7.83 -12.39
CA TRP A 15 0.24 9.28 -12.25
C TRP A 15 -1.02 9.76 -11.52
N GLN A 16 -2.20 9.30 -11.95
CA GLN A 16 -3.46 9.68 -11.33
C GLN A 16 -3.57 9.19 -9.88
N ASN A 17 -3.14 7.96 -9.60
CA ASN A 17 -3.20 7.37 -8.27
C ASN A 17 -2.25 8.05 -7.28
N LEU A 18 -1.02 8.39 -7.70
CA LEU A 18 -0.10 9.15 -6.86
C LEU A 18 -0.59 10.59 -6.62
N ARG A 19 -1.27 11.22 -7.58
CA ARG A 19 -1.95 12.49 -7.34
C ARG A 19 -3.03 12.38 -6.27
N HIS A 20 -3.87 11.34 -6.32
CA HIS A 20 -4.84 11.09 -5.27
C HIS A 20 -4.19 10.89 -3.90
N PHE A 21 -3.05 10.20 -3.83
CA PHE A 21 -2.33 10.07 -2.56
C PHE A 21 -1.90 11.43 -2.02
N ALA A 22 -1.32 12.30 -2.84
CA ALA A 22 -0.94 13.65 -2.44
C ALA A 22 -2.16 14.48 -1.99
N GLU A 23 -3.27 14.42 -2.74
CA GLU A 23 -4.53 15.11 -2.41
C GLU A 23 -5.14 14.61 -1.07
N TRP A 24 -4.97 13.34 -0.73
CA TRP A 24 -5.46 12.75 0.51
C TRP A 24 -4.45 12.86 1.68
N GLY A 25 -3.32 13.52 1.47
CA GLY A 25 -2.28 13.64 2.49
C GLY A 25 -1.58 12.32 2.82
N ILE A 26 -1.55 11.37 1.88
CA ILE A 26 -0.75 10.15 1.96
C ILE A 26 0.65 10.47 1.43
N PRO A 27 1.71 10.35 2.26
CA PRO A 27 3.07 10.63 1.81
C PRO A 27 3.47 9.72 0.64
N THR A 28 3.93 10.32 -0.44
CA THR A 28 4.38 9.64 -1.66
C THR A 28 5.48 10.45 -2.34
N ALA A 29 6.13 9.89 -3.35
CA ALA A 29 7.11 10.62 -4.14
C ALA A 29 6.46 11.79 -4.89
N THR A 30 7.13 12.94 -4.91
CA THR A 30 6.65 14.12 -5.63
C THR A 30 6.64 13.85 -7.13
N LEU A 31 5.49 14.07 -7.76
CA LEU A 31 5.33 13.94 -9.20
C LEU A 31 6.01 15.11 -9.92
N VAL A 32 6.94 14.81 -10.80
CA VAL A 32 7.68 15.81 -11.60
C VAL A 32 7.06 15.94 -12.98
N GLY A 33 6.78 14.82 -13.64
CA GLY A 33 6.19 14.83 -14.96
C GLY A 33 5.75 13.45 -15.43
N TRP A 34 4.95 13.44 -16.49
CA TRP A 34 4.56 12.22 -17.16
C TRP A 34 4.24 12.52 -18.64
N GLY A 35 4.29 11.49 -19.46
CA GLY A 35 3.93 11.62 -20.86
C GLY A 35 3.48 10.29 -21.46
N LEU A 36 2.64 10.39 -22.48
CA LEU A 36 2.17 9.26 -23.27
C LEU A 36 2.42 9.54 -24.75
N GLU A 37 2.97 8.55 -25.43
CA GLU A 37 3.01 8.54 -26.89
C GLU A 37 1.92 7.63 -27.42
N ARG A 38 1.13 8.14 -28.37
CA ARG A 38 0.10 7.40 -29.09
C ARG A 38 0.35 7.51 -30.59
N ARG A 39 0.11 6.42 -31.32
CA ARG A 39 0.14 6.40 -32.77
C ARG A 39 -1.22 5.90 -33.28
N ASN A 40 -1.87 6.69 -34.11
CA ASN A 40 -3.21 6.42 -34.60
C ASN A 40 -4.22 6.08 -33.47
N GLY A 41 -4.13 6.81 -32.33
CA GLY A 41 -4.95 6.58 -31.14
C GLY A 41 -4.51 5.43 -30.21
N ALA A 42 -3.70 4.48 -30.70
CA ALA A 42 -3.20 3.38 -29.88
C ALA A 42 -2.05 3.82 -29.00
N PHE A 43 -2.06 3.38 -27.73
CA PHE A 43 -0.94 3.59 -26.80
C PHE A 43 0.32 2.85 -27.31
N LEU A 44 1.43 3.58 -27.38
CA LEU A 44 2.73 3.07 -27.79
C LEU A 44 3.67 2.92 -26.59
N ARG A 45 3.93 4.02 -25.89
CA ARG A 45 4.78 4.06 -24.70
C ARG A 45 4.42 5.24 -23.83
N GLY A 46 4.95 5.24 -22.57
CA GLY A 46 4.79 6.36 -21.66
C GLY A 46 5.88 6.35 -20.60
N ALA A 47 6.10 7.49 -19.98
CA ALA A 47 7.03 7.69 -18.90
C ALA A 47 6.37 8.44 -17.74
N LEU A 48 6.82 8.14 -16.53
CA LEU A 48 6.49 8.84 -15.29
C LEU A 48 7.81 9.21 -14.61
N ILE A 49 7.91 10.46 -14.18
CA ILE A 49 9.08 10.98 -13.47
C ILE A 49 8.62 11.44 -12.10
N THR A 50 9.25 10.92 -11.07
CA THR A 50 9.05 11.31 -9.67
C THR A 50 10.37 11.83 -9.09
N ALA A 51 10.30 12.73 -8.13
CA ALA A 51 11.48 13.11 -7.34
C ALA A 51 11.95 11.90 -6.51
N GLU A 52 13.26 11.80 -6.38
CA GLU A 52 13.87 10.84 -5.48
C GLU A 52 13.45 11.10 -4.01
N LEU A 53 13.32 10.05 -3.24
CA LEU A 53 13.17 10.09 -1.78
C LEU A 53 14.52 9.66 -1.16
N PRO A 54 15.46 10.60 -0.98
CA PRO A 54 16.83 10.26 -0.57
C PRO A 54 16.83 9.65 0.85
N GLY A 55 17.77 8.76 1.11
CA GLY A 55 17.92 8.12 2.44
C GLY A 55 16.80 7.16 2.80
N THR A 56 15.96 6.73 1.84
CA THR A 56 14.90 5.77 2.10
C THR A 56 15.28 4.34 1.70
N THR A 57 14.71 3.38 2.43
CA THR A 57 14.80 1.94 2.13
C THR A 57 13.40 1.34 2.16
N ASP A 58 13.09 0.38 1.29
CA ASP A 58 11.80 -0.30 1.35
C ASP A 58 11.75 -1.32 2.51
N LEU A 59 10.56 -1.47 3.11
CA LEU A 59 10.37 -2.35 4.26
C LEU A 59 10.70 -3.83 3.95
N ASN A 60 10.58 -4.26 2.70
CA ASN A 60 10.94 -5.63 2.31
C ASN A 60 12.45 -5.85 2.35
N GLN A 61 13.26 -4.84 1.99
CA GLN A 61 14.71 -4.90 2.12
C GLN A 61 15.11 -4.99 3.61
N LEU A 62 14.46 -4.23 4.51
CA LEU A 62 14.69 -4.36 5.94
C LEU A 62 14.37 -5.78 6.44
N ALA A 63 13.28 -6.37 5.97
CA ALA A 63 12.90 -7.74 6.31
C ALA A 63 13.94 -8.76 5.82
N LEU A 64 14.38 -8.65 4.57
CA LEU A 64 15.40 -9.55 3.98
C LEU A 64 16.74 -9.48 4.72
N ARG A 65 17.16 -8.28 5.14
CA ARG A 65 18.40 -8.05 5.89
C ARG A 65 18.28 -8.38 7.38
N LYS A 66 17.08 -8.73 7.86
CA LYS A 66 16.78 -8.90 9.29
C LYS A 66 17.19 -7.68 10.12
N ASP A 67 16.87 -6.50 9.62
CA ASP A 67 17.26 -5.22 10.22
C ASP A 67 16.77 -5.13 11.68
N ALA A 68 17.65 -4.67 12.58
CA ALA A 68 17.38 -4.59 14.01
C ALA A 68 16.16 -3.72 14.36
N ARG A 69 15.82 -2.74 13.54
CA ARG A 69 14.63 -1.88 13.71
C ARG A 69 13.32 -2.67 13.75
N LEU A 70 13.24 -3.81 13.05
CA LEU A 70 12.07 -4.70 13.09
C LEU A 70 11.90 -5.43 14.44
N ALA A 71 12.95 -5.49 15.26
CA ALA A 71 12.91 -6.01 16.61
C ALA A 71 12.61 -4.93 17.67
N ASP A 72 12.71 -3.63 17.34
CA ASP A 72 12.36 -2.54 18.23
C ASP A 72 10.83 -2.29 18.28
N PRO A 73 10.16 -2.56 19.42
CA PRO A 73 8.71 -2.37 19.52
C PRO A 73 8.27 -0.91 19.33
N ARG A 74 9.12 0.07 19.68
CA ARG A 74 8.79 1.51 19.55
C ARG A 74 8.80 1.91 18.09
N TRP A 75 9.84 1.54 17.37
CA TRP A 75 9.97 1.79 15.93
C TRP A 75 8.82 1.10 15.16
N VAL A 76 8.57 -0.18 15.41
CA VAL A 76 7.48 -0.94 14.79
C VAL A 76 6.13 -0.27 15.06
N ALA A 77 5.88 0.20 16.29
CA ALA A 77 4.63 0.88 16.63
C ALA A 77 4.49 2.23 15.89
N ALA A 78 5.58 2.99 15.74
CA ALA A 78 5.57 4.28 15.02
C ALA A 78 5.25 4.07 13.53
N VAL A 79 5.95 3.16 12.86
CA VAL A 79 5.73 2.82 11.44
C VAL A 79 4.34 2.22 11.21
N SER A 80 3.92 1.28 12.08
CA SER A 80 2.60 0.64 11.98
C SER A 80 1.45 1.64 12.08
N ARG A 81 1.53 2.63 12.95
CA ARG A 81 0.51 3.69 13.06
C ARG A 81 0.41 4.54 11.80
N GLN A 82 1.54 4.93 11.19
CA GLN A 82 1.56 5.66 9.94
C GLN A 82 0.92 4.83 8.82
N LEU A 83 1.34 3.57 8.68
CA LEU A 83 0.80 2.65 7.68
C LEU A 83 -0.71 2.42 7.88
N ALA A 84 -1.17 2.24 9.11
CA ALA A 84 -2.58 2.09 9.44
C ALA A 84 -3.40 3.33 9.03
N LYS A 85 -2.88 4.53 9.33
CA LYS A 85 -3.51 5.80 8.93
C LYS A 85 -3.61 5.93 7.41
N MET A 86 -2.50 5.71 6.68
CA MET A 86 -2.45 5.81 5.21
C MET A 86 -3.42 4.81 4.56
N THR A 87 -3.38 3.55 4.98
CA THR A 87 -4.25 2.50 4.46
C THR A 87 -5.72 2.81 4.74
N ARG A 88 -6.04 3.33 5.94
CA ARG A 88 -7.40 3.72 6.31
C ARG A 88 -7.90 4.89 5.46
N VAL A 89 -7.09 5.93 5.25
CA VAL A 89 -7.44 7.08 4.42
C VAL A 89 -7.76 6.63 3.00
N MET A 90 -6.90 5.83 2.39
CA MET A 90 -7.09 5.26 1.06
C MET A 90 -8.41 4.47 0.95
N HIS A 91 -8.66 3.56 1.90
CA HIS A 91 -9.88 2.75 1.90
C HIS A 91 -11.16 3.56 2.19
N ALA A 92 -11.06 4.66 2.98
CA ALA A 92 -12.17 5.59 3.21
C ALA A 92 -12.62 6.30 1.93
N HIS A 93 -11.69 6.57 1.02
CA HIS A 93 -11.97 7.07 -0.34
C HIS A 93 -12.46 5.97 -1.30
N ARG A 94 -12.78 4.76 -0.81
CA ARG A 94 -13.18 3.59 -1.60
C ARG A 94 -12.13 3.15 -2.63
N PHE A 95 -10.90 3.50 -2.40
CA PHE A 95 -9.77 3.18 -3.24
C PHE A 95 -8.94 2.05 -2.62
N THR A 96 -8.43 1.13 -3.44
CA THR A 96 -7.51 0.08 -3.02
C THR A 96 -6.27 0.07 -3.90
N HIS A 97 -5.13 -0.19 -3.29
CA HIS A 97 -3.84 -0.24 -3.98
C HIS A 97 -3.72 -1.44 -4.92
N ASN A 98 -4.36 -2.54 -4.54
CA ASN A 98 -4.31 -3.84 -5.23
C ASN A 98 -2.94 -4.54 -5.27
N ASP A 99 -1.86 -3.88 -4.85
CA ASP A 99 -0.51 -4.44 -4.66
C ASP A 99 0.18 -3.80 -3.45
N LEU A 100 -0.52 -3.69 -2.31
CA LEU A 100 -0.02 -3.06 -1.08
C LEU A 100 0.97 -3.99 -0.37
N LYS A 101 2.21 -3.98 -0.85
CA LYS A 101 3.31 -4.83 -0.38
C LYS A 101 4.38 -4.01 0.33
N TRP A 102 5.16 -4.64 1.19
CA TRP A 102 6.27 -4.02 1.92
C TRP A 102 7.31 -3.37 1.01
N ARG A 103 7.55 -3.89 -0.20
CA ARG A 103 8.47 -3.30 -1.19
C ARG A 103 7.99 -1.95 -1.74
N ASN A 104 6.68 -1.65 -1.62
CA ASN A 104 6.08 -0.41 -2.08
C ASN A 104 5.93 0.62 -0.93
N LEU A 105 6.57 0.35 0.20
CA LEU A 105 6.58 1.15 1.42
C LEU A 105 8.02 1.55 1.71
N LEU A 106 8.38 2.81 1.43
CA LEU A 106 9.70 3.35 1.73
C LEU A 106 9.70 4.00 3.11
N ILE A 107 10.79 3.82 3.84
CA ILE A 107 11.00 4.40 5.16
C ILE A 107 12.35 5.11 5.20
N ASP A 108 12.41 6.31 5.75
CA ASP A 108 13.67 7.02 5.96
C ASP A 108 14.40 6.55 7.24
N ASP A 109 15.65 7.02 7.40
CA ASP A 109 16.50 6.70 8.54
C ASP A 109 16.45 7.76 9.66
N ALA A 110 15.40 8.64 9.66
CA ALA A 110 15.25 9.66 10.70
C ALA A 110 14.92 9.01 12.06
N ASP A 111 15.26 9.70 13.16
CA ASP A 111 14.92 9.28 14.54
C ASP A 111 13.40 9.06 14.69
N THR A 112 12.61 9.93 14.06
CA THR A 112 11.17 9.72 13.86
C THR A 112 10.95 9.33 12.41
N PRO A 113 10.82 8.04 12.10
CA PRO A 113 10.78 7.57 10.73
C PRO A 113 9.52 8.05 10.00
N HIS A 114 9.67 8.44 8.72
CA HIS A 114 8.56 8.79 7.83
C HIS A 114 8.35 7.69 6.81
N LEU A 115 7.09 7.29 6.66
CA LEU A 115 6.70 6.23 5.74
C LEU A 115 6.08 6.84 4.46
N TYR A 116 6.51 6.36 3.30
CA TYR A 116 6.03 6.76 1.99
C TYR A 116 5.43 5.57 1.24
N LEU A 117 4.32 5.79 0.56
CA LEU A 117 3.67 4.79 -0.30
C LEU A 117 3.96 5.11 -1.77
N ILE A 118 4.49 4.13 -2.50
CA ILE A 118 4.89 4.28 -3.92
C ILE A 118 4.29 3.18 -4.79
N ASP A 119 4.47 3.29 -6.11
CA ASP A 119 4.18 2.24 -7.11
C ASP A 119 2.72 1.75 -7.09
N CYS A 120 1.79 2.60 -7.49
CA CYS A 120 0.36 2.29 -7.50
C CYS A 120 -0.29 2.26 -8.90
N PRO A 121 0.25 1.54 -9.90
CA PRO A 121 -0.36 1.48 -11.23
C PRO A 121 -1.64 0.65 -11.31
N SER A 122 -1.87 -0.21 -10.31
CA SER A 122 -3.01 -1.13 -10.24
C SER A 122 -4.13 -0.66 -9.31
N GLY A 123 -3.93 0.49 -8.65
CA GLY A 123 -4.91 1.07 -7.73
C GLY A 123 -6.18 1.49 -8.46
N GLU A 124 -7.33 1.27 -7.79
CA GLU A 124 -8.64 1.47 -8.41
C GLU A 124 -9.71 1.77 -7.35
N PHE A 125 -10.74 2.49 -7.75
CA PHE A 125 -11.95 2.71 -6.95
C PHE A 125 -12.91 1.52 -7.06
N TRP A 126 -13.50 1.12 -5.92
CA TRP A 126 -14.39 -0.03 -5.85
C TRP A 126 -15.63 0.27 -5.01
N TRP A 127 -16.70 -0.51 -5.22
CA TRP A 127 -17.97 -0.37 -4.51
C TRP A 127 -18.49 -1.72 -4.00
N GLY A 128 -19.35 -1.64 -3.01
CA GLY A 128 -20.10 -2.80 -2.48
C GLY A 128 -19.22 -3.99 -2.08
N PRO A 129 -19.59 -5.22 -2.48
CA PRO A 129 -18.85 -6.43 -2.14
C PRO A 129 -17.43 -6.47 -2.70
N PHE A 130 -17.21 -5.89 -3.88
CA PHE A 130 -15.89 -5.82 -4.52
C PHE A 130 -14.91 -4.96 -3.69
N LEU A 131 -15.34 -3.82 -3.18
CA LEU A 131 -14.53 -3.01 -2.28
C LEU A 131 -14.12 -3.80 -1.03
N ARG A 132 -15.07 -4.50 -0.40
CA ARG A 132 -14.78 -5.30 0.80
C ARG A 132 -13.73 -6.39 0.52
N TYR A 133 -13.85 -7.08 -0.61
CA TYR A 133 -12.88 -8.09 -1.04
C TYR A 133 -11.49 -7.48 -1.26
N ARG A 134 -11.41 -6.33 -1.95
CA ARG A 134 -10.15 -5.65 -2.27
C ARG A 134 -9.47 -5.09 -1.02
N ILE A 135 -10.22 -4.54 -0.07
CA ILE A 135 -9.71 -4.14 1.25
C ILE A 135 -9.07 -5.34 1.98
N VAL A 136 -9.75 -6.48 2.01
CA VAL A 136 -9.17 -7.69 2.62
C VAL A 136 -7.87 -8.10 1.91
N LYS A 137 -7.83 -8.01 0.57
CA LYS A 137 -6.63 -8.30 -0.22
C LYS A 137 -5.46 -7.37 0.13
N ASP A 138 -5.68 -6.06 0.21
CA ASP A 138 -4.62 -5.10 0.55
C ASP A 138 -4.06 -5.37 1.95
N LEU A 139 -4.93 -5.59 2.95
CA LEU A 139 -4.51 -5.93 4.30
C LEU A 139 -3.78 -7.30 4.36
N ALA A 140 -4.21 -8.27 3.57
CA ALA A 140 -3.54 -9.56 3.46
C ALA A 140 -2.16 -9.45 2.79
N CYS A 141 -2.00 -8.57 1.79
CA CYS A 141 -0.70 -8.31 1.16
C CYS A 141 0.32 -7.75 2.17
N LEU A 142 -0.11 -6.86 3.07
CA LEU A 142 0.72 -6.36 4.18
C LEU A 142 1.08 -7.49 5.15
N ASP A 143 0.09 -8.31 5.52
CA ASP A 143 0.27 -9.39 6.48
C ASP A 143 1.14 -10.54 5.96
N LYS A 144 1.24 -10.72 4.64
CA LYS A 144 2.02 -11.80 4.01
C LYS A 144 3.49 -11.81 4.45
N VAL A 145 4.10 -10.64 4.62
CA VAL A 145 5.47 -10.47 5.13
C VAL A 145 5.46 -10.28 6.65
N ALA A 146 4.52 -9.46 7.16
CA ALA A 146 4.42 -9.15 8.58
C ALA A 146 4.36 -10.38 9.49
N LYS A 147 3.70 -11.45 9.06
CA LYS A 147 3.58 -12.69 9.86
C LYS A 147 4.91 -13.36 10.22
N TYR A 148 5.99 -13.09 9.47
CA TYR A 148 7.31 -13.66 9.71
C TYR A 148 8.22 -12.75 10.55
N HIS A 149 7.93 -11.45 10.63
CA HIS A 149 8.80 -10.46 11.25
C HIS A 149 8.17 -9.76 12.46
N LEU A 150 6.84 -9.78 12.57
CA LEU A 150 6.11 -9.10 13.63
C LEU A 150 5.32 -10.10 14.48
N THR A 151 5.23 -9.79 15.79
CA THR A 151 4.42 -10.57 16.72
C THR A 151 2.92 -10.47 16.40
N ARG A 152 2.14 -11.43 16.89
CA ARG A 152 0.67 -11.40 16.78
C ARG A 152 0.08 -10.12 17.39
N THR A 153 0.64 -9.66 18.51
CA THR A 153 0.19 -8.44 19.20
C THR A 153 0.46 -7.19 18.35
N GLN A 154 1.63 -7.06 17.73
CA GLN A 154 1.95 -5.94 16.85
C GLN A 154 1.02 -5.91 15.63
N ARG A 155 0.78 -7.04 14.99
CA ARG A 155 -0.15 -7.18 13.86
C ARG A 155 -1.60 -6.87 14.25
N LEU A 156 -2.03 -7.30 15.46
CA LEU A 156 -3.34 -6.93 16.01
C LEU A 156 -3.43 -5.43 16.27
N ARG A 157 -2.40 -4.82 16.83
CA ARG A 157 -2.36 -3.38 17.07
C ARG A 157 -2.50 -2.59 15.76
N PHE A 158 -1.75 -2.97 14.72
CA PHE A 158 -1.93 -2.39 13.39
C PHE A 158 -3.38 -2.42 12.92
N TYR A 159 -4.05 -3.58 13.05
CA TYR A 159 -5.45 -3.70 12.63
C TYR A 159 -6.38 -2.82 13.46
N LEU A 160 -6.18 -2.74 14.78
CA LEU A 160 -6.98 -1.88 15.66
C LEU A 160 -6.79 -0.39 15.34
N ASP A 161 -5.56 0.04 15.08
CA ASP A 161 -5.24 1.40 14.67
C ASP A 161 -5.86 1.73 13.29
N TYR A 162 -5.80 0.79 12.33
CA TYR A 162 -6.47 0.88 11.04
C TYR A 162 -8.00 0.99 11.19
N ALA A 163 -8.61 0.16 12.03
CA ALA A 163 -10.06 0.14 12.26
C ALA A 163 -10.54 1.26 13.21
N GLN A 164 -9.62 1.99 13.87
CA GLN A 164 -9.88 2.98 14.93
C GLN A 164 -10.72 2.42 16.07
N LYS A 165 -10.32 1.25 16.56
CA LYS A 165 -11.03 0.54 17.63
C LYS A 165 -10.08 0.12 18.76
N ALA A 166 -10.56 0.12 19.99
CA ALA A 166 -9.82 -0.38 21.14
C ALA A 166 -9.81 -1.93 21.20
N ARG A 167 -10.83 -2.58 20.63
CA ARG A 167 -10.99 -4.05 20.62
C ARG A 167 -11.75 -4.53 19.39
N LEU A 168 -11.53 -5.79 19.00
CA LEU A 168 -12.24 -6.42 17.89
C LEU A 168 -13.70 -6.72 18.25
N ASP A 169 -14.63 -6.31 17.42
CA ASP A 169 -16.00 -6.82 17.42
C ASP A 169 -16.14 -8.13 16.61
N ALA A 170 -17.36 -8.65 16.47
CA ALA A 170 -17.63 -9.88 15.72
C ALA A 170 -17.31 -9.73 14.22
N GLY A 171 -17.63 -8.58 13.63
CA GLY A 171 -17.32 -8.25 12.22
C GLY A 171 -15.82 -8.17 11.97
N ASP A 172 -15.08 -7.53 12.89
CA ASP A 172 -13.63 -7.44 12.81
C ASP A 172 -12.98 -8.83 12.91
N ARG A 173 -13.41 -9.66 13.84
CA ARG A 173 -12.91 -11.04 13.95
C ARG A 173 -13.14 -11.86 12.68
N LYS A 174 -14.29 -11.67 12.01
CA LYS A 174 -14.56 -12.30 10.72
C LYS A 174 -13.59 -11.77 9.64
N ARG A 175 -13.42 -10.44 9.56
CA ARG A 175 -12.51 -9.81 8.58
C ARG A 175 -11.06 -10.24 8.80
N VAL A 176 -10.57 -10.23 10.04
CA VAL A 176 -9.22 -10.70 10.38
C VAL A 176 -9.00 -12.15 9.94
N ARG A 177 -9.98 -13.06 10.19
CA ARG A 177 -9.87 -14.43 9.68
C ARG A 177 -9.76 -14.49 8.15
N HIS A 178 -10.48 -13.65 7.41
CA HIS A 178 -10.38 -13.58 5.95
C HIS A 178 -9.01 -13.05 5.51
N ILE A 179 -8.44 -12.04 6.20
CA ILE A 179 -7.09 -11.53 5.93
C ILE A 179 -6.06 -12.65 6.10
N LEU A 180 -6.08 -13.34 7.24
CA LEU A 180 -5.10 -14.37 7.57
C LEU A 180 -5.12 -15.56 6.59
N ARG A 181 -6.31 -15.88 6.04
CA ARG A 181 -6.51 -17.03 5.13
C ARG A 181 -6.51 -16.62 3.65
N PHE A 182 -6.30 -15.35 3.33
CA PHE A 182 -6.50 -14.86 1.96
C PHE A 182 -5.62 -15.57 0.93
N PHE A 183 -4.42 -15.95 1.30
CA PHE A 183 -3.45 -16.62 0.43
C PHE A 183 -3.38 -18.14 0.63
N ASP A 184 -4.20 -18.71 1.53
CA ASP A 184 -4.22 -20.17 1.69
C ASP A 184 -4.64 -20.83 0.38
N GLY A 185 -3.81 -21.77 -0.13
CA GLY A 185 -4.04 -22.48 -1.38
C GLY A 185 -3.90 -21.66 -2.66
N ARG A 186 -3.24 -20.48 -2.59
CA ARG A 186 -3.04 -19.58 -3.75
C ARG A 186 -1.56 -19.27 -4.05
N GLU A 187 -0.66 -20.14 -3.61
CA GLU A 187 0.79 -20.05 -3.91
C GLU A 187 1.12 -20.59 -5.30
#